data_40e90c247747630d57032d677e051262
#
_entry.id   40e90c247747630d57032d677e051262
#
_cell.length_a   1.000
_cell.length_b   1.000
_cell.length_c   1.000
_cell.angle_alpha   90.00
_cell.angle_beta   90.00
_cell.angle_gamma   90.00
#
_symmetry.space_group_name_H-M   'P 1'
#
loop_
_entity.id
_entity.type
_entity.pdbx_description
1 polymer ?
#
loop_
_entity_poly.entity_id
_entity_poly.type
_entity_poly.pdbx_seq_one_letter_code
_entity_poly.pdbx_strand_id
1 'polypeptide(L)'
;TNAYGNEVQIQLLDGEKWNTTGIMKAKVTKVENGVGSMSLDKNHAVLSGHGTMADALSALKVGDEITLDFEMRLDNEIVNVAQMIGGDHYSAMILEDGKIAQSGYWDELHPRTGYGVSQTRDTVFMLVVDGRSAISAGCTTKVLAEILKHYGAYNAVNWDGGGSSCIFVRPFGPMNNGSDGQERACGNGMFAVANVPETDNTVTKIVPYQPTYSLPLYGVADPEFLGYNKYGVLVETNVSGVQLSCAPEVGEILADGRFLASGENGGKLVATWGDVTTELDVRISATAPIAIRVDTVLCARKPYKVEVV
;
A
#
# COMPACT_ATOMS: atom_id res chain seq x y z
N THR A 1 7.45 2.08 -25.40
CA THR A 1 8.68 2.63 -26.00
C THR A 1 8.38 3.14 -27.41
N ASN A 2 8.68 4.40 -27.66
CA ASN A 2 8.42 5.05 -28.94
C ASN A 2 9.66 4.93 -29.86
N ALA A 3 9.95 3.73 -30.34
CA ALA A 3 11.15 3.44 -31.14
C ALA A 3 11.27 4.24 -32.45
N TYR A 4 10.22 4.96 -32.85
CA TYR A 4 10.16 5.74 -34.10
C TYR A 4 9.78 7.21 -33.85
N GLY A 5 9.81 7.63 -32.61
CA GLY A 5 9.49 8.99 -32.23
C GLY A 5 10.71 9.87 -32.03
N ASN A 6 10.48 11.08 -31.59
CA ASN A 6 11.52 11.99 -31.14
C ASN A 6 11.24 12.36 -29.68
N GLU A 7 12.31 12.47 -28.91
CA GLU A 7 12.24 12.80 -27.49
C GLU A 7 13.10 14.02 -27.18
N VAL A 8 12.53 14.95 -26.42
CA VAL A 8 13.17 16.20 -26.04
C VAL A 8 13.11 16.33 -24.53
N GLN A 9 14.26 16.29 -23.89
CA GLN A 9 14.35 16.54 -22.45
C GLN A 9 14.35 18.05 -22.19
N ILE A 10 13.59 18.44 -21.20
CA ILE A 10 13.41 19.85 -20.82
C ILE A 10 13.59 20.03 -19.32
N GLN A 11 14.04 21.18 -18.91
CA GLN A 11 14.14 21.62 -17.53
C GLN A 11 13.41 22.95 -17.37
N LEU A 12 12.62 23.12 -16.34
CA LEU A 12 11.99 24.41 -16.05
C LEU A 12 13.05 25.49 -15.79
N LEU A 13 12.75 26.71 -16.20
CA LEU A 13 13.60 27.87 -15.91
C LEU A 13 13.58 28.19 -14.41
N ASP A 14 14.57 28.93 -13.95
CA ASP A 14 14.69 29.37 -12.57
C ASP A 14 13.43 30.13 -12.11
N GLY A 15 12.88 29.70 -10.97
CA GLY A 15 11.65 30.28 -10.42
C GLY A 15 10.34 29.65 -10.90
N GLU A 16 10.36 28.88 -11.98
CA GLU A 16 9.22 28.12 -12.48
C GLU A 16 8.95 26.87 -11.64
N LYS A 17 7.69 26.44 -11.57
CA LYS A 17 7.28 25.22 -10.87
C LYS A 17 6.32 24.43 -11.76
N TRP A 18 6.42 23.10 -11.70
CA TRP A 18 5.45 22.22 -12.33
C TRP A 18 4.06 22.47 -11.78
N ASN A 19 3.09 22.65 -12.69
CA ASN A 19 1.70 22.90 -12.38
C ASN A 19 0.81 22.11 -13.34
N THR A 20 -0.40 21.79 -12.92
CA THR A 20 -1.41 21.08 -13.74
C THR A 20 -2.13 22.01 -14.71
N THR A 21 -2.10 23.30 -14.45
CA THR A 21 -2.75 24.34 -15.28
C THR A 21 -1.92 25.61 -15.24
N GLY A 22 -1.75 26.23 -16.38
CA GLY A 22 -1.04 27.49 -16.54
C GLY A 22 0.17 27.42 -17.46
N ILE A 23 0.81 28.55 -17.60
CA ILE A 23 1.96 28.73 -18.48
C ILE A 23 3.25 28.56 -17.68
N MET A 24 4.16 27.72 -18.18
CA MET A 24 5.48 27.49 -17.62
C MET A 24 6.53 27.65 -18.72
N LYS A 25 7.71 28.10 -18.35
CA LYS A 25 8.86 28.22 -19.27
C LYS A 25 9.91 27.16 -18.95
N ALA A 26 10.41 26.54 -19.99
CA ALA A 26 11.42 25.51 -19.88
C ALA A 26 12.50 25.68 -20.93
N LYS A 27 13.66 25.13 -20.67
CA LYS A 27 14.81 25.07 -21.58
C LYS A 27 15.03 23.64 -22.06
N VAL A 28 15.28 23.48 -23.33
CA VAL A 28 15.66 22.18 -23.92
C VAL A 28 17.07 21.82 -23.47
N THR A 29 17.23 20.65 -22.87
CA THR A 29 18.50 20.14 -22.35
C THR A 29 19.08 19.01 -23.21
N LYS A 30 18.21 18.23 -23.87
CA LYS A 30 18.62 17.11 -24.74
C LYS A 30 17.59 16.87 -25.85
N VAL A 31 18.03 16.48 -27.04
CA VAL A 31 17.16 16.08 -28.15
C VAL A 31 17.66 14.77 -28.72
N GLU A 32 16.80 13.78 -28.86
CA GLU A 32 17.07 12.50 -29.51
C GLU A 32 15.98 12.16 -30.51
N ASN A 33 16.39 11.85 -31.73
CA ASN A 33 15.48 11.52 -32.84
C ASN A 33 15.55 10.02 -33.15
N GLY A 34 14.40 9.41 -33.47
CA GLY A 34 14.30 8.01 -33.82
C GLY A 34 14.51 7.07 -32.62
N VAL A 35 14.35 7.56 -31.41
CA VAL A 35 14.52 6.79 -30.17
C VAL A 35 13.30 6.95 -29.28
N GLY A 36 13.13 6.02 -28.38
CA GLY A 36 12.16 6.07 -27.29
C GLY A 36 12.81 5.67 -25.98
N SER A 37 12.21 6.01 -24.87
CA SER A 37 12.71 5.70 -23.53
C SER A 37 13.96 6.50 -23.13
N MET A 38 13.99 7.80 -23.48
CA MET A 38 14.98 8.71 -22.94
C MET A 38 14.93 8.67 -21.41
N SER A 39 16.10 8.61 -20.77
CA SER A 39 16.18 8.64 -19.31
C SER A 39 15.62 9.94 -18.74
N LEU A 40 14.86 9.84 -17.66
CA LEU A 40 14.29 10.97 -16.96
C LEU A 40 15.22 11.36 -15.81
N ASP A 41 15.98 12.44 -15.99
CA ASP A 41 16.88 12.96 -14.97
C ASP A 41 16.11 13.75 -13.90
N LYS A 42 16.71 13.91 -12.73
CA LYS A 42 16.12 14.68 -11.64
C LYS A 42 15.81 16.11 -12.10
N ASN A 43 14.61 16.59 -11.80
CA ASN A 43 14.09 17.92 -12.17
C ASN A 43 13.95 18.16 -13.70
N HIS A 44 13.89 17.11 -14.48
CA HIS A 44 13.64 17.18 -15.93
C HIS A 44 12.29 16.53 -16.26
N ALA A 45 11.78 16.87 -17.42
CA ALA A 45 10.70 16.16 -18.08
C ALA A 45 11.09 15.82 -19.51
N VAL A 46 10.39 14.89 -20.14
CA VAL A 46 10.59 14.50 -21.53
C VAL A 46 9.32 14.73 -22.32
N LEU A 47 9.43 15.52 -23.39
CA LEU A 47 8.41 15.59 -24.42
C LEU A 47 8.66 14.45 -25.40
N SER A 48 7.72 13.54 -25.52
CA SER A 48 7.82 12.39 -26.43
C SER A 48 6.76 12.51 -27.51
N GLY A 49 7.17 12.53 -28.75
CA GLY A 49 6.30 12.71 -29.90
C GLY A 49 6.45 11.61 -30.95
N HIS A 50 5.31 11.29 -31.59
CA HIS A 50 5.24 10.36 -32.71
C HIS A 50 4.46 10.96 -33.87
N GLY A 51 4.77 10.56 -35.12
CA GLY A 51 4.12 11.12 -36.33
C GLY A 51 4.36 12.64 -36.41
N THR A 52 3.34 13.42 -36.65
CA THR A 52 3.45 14.89 -36.80
C THR A 52 4.03 15.59 -35.58
N MET A 53 3.85 15.02 -34.38
CA MET A 53 4.46 15.55 -33.18
C MET A 53 5.96 15.28 -33.12
N ALA A 54 6.43 14.15 -33.67
CA ALA A 54 7.86 13.90 -33.80
C ALA A 54 8.52 14.93 -34.69
N ASP A 55 7.86 15.33 -35.81
CA ASP A 55 8.37 16.36 -36.72
C ASP A 55 8.47 17.73 -36.00
N ALA A 56 7.48 18.08 -35.21
CA ALA A 56 7.50 19.32 -34.42
C ALA A 56 8.65 19.32 -33.38
N LEU A 57 8.86 18.19 -32.68
CA LEU A 57 9.93 18.08 -31.69
C LEU A 57 11.34 18.06 -32.35
N SER A 58 11.47 17.55 -33.58
CA SER A 58 12.74 17.51 -34.29
C SER A 58 13.29 18.92 -34.66
N ALA A 59 12.44 19.91 -34.66
CA ALA A 59 12.82 21.30 -34.92
C ALA A 59 13.51 21.97 -33.71
N LEU A 60 13.33 21.42 -32.51
CA LEU A 60 13.92 21.95 -31.28
C LEU A 60 15.40 21.64 -31.18
N LYS A 61 16.16 22.54 -30.56
CA LYS A 61 17.58 22.41 -30.32
C LYS A 61 17.90 22.59 -28.85
N VAL A 62 18.95 21.93 -28.40
CA VAL A 62 19.50 22.14 -27.04
C VAL A 62 19.79 23.64 -26.85
N GLY A 63 19.25 24.18 -25.78
CA GLY A 63 19.35 25.59 -25.43
C GLY A 63 18.11 26.41 -25.79
N ASP A 64 17.21 25.90 -26.62
CA ASP A 64 15.94 26.60 -26.93
C ASP A 64 15.10 26.77 -25.67
N GLU A 65 14.48 27.93 -25.55
CA GLU A 65 13.45 28.18 -24.55
C GLU A 65 12.07 27.92 -25.16
N ILE A 66 11.26 27.15 -24.45
CA ILE A 66 9.90 26.80 -24.86
C ILE A 66 8.90 27.22 -23.81
N THR A 67 7.69 27.45 -24.25
CA THR A 67 6.55 27.71 -23.39
C THR A 67 5.67 26.46 -23.37
N LEU A 68 5.35 25.99 -22.17
CA LEU A 68 4.39 24.92 -21.91
C LEU A 68 3.11 25.58 -21.44
N ASP A 69 2.01 25.30 -22.11
CA ASP A 69 0.68 25.77 -21.73
C ASP A 69 -0.19 24.56 -21.42
N PHE A 70 -0.48 24.36 -20.14
CA PHE A 70 -1.28 23.23 -19.67
C PHE A 70 -2.66 23.70 -19.23
N GLU A 71 -3.68 23.00 -19.70
CA GLU A 71 -5.05 23.18 -19.23
C GLU A 71 -5.58 21.85 -18.73
N MET A 72 -5.99 21.82 -17.48
CA MET A 72 -6.80 20.75 -16.93
C MET A 72 -8.24 21.21 -16.86
N ARG A 73 -9.15 20.42 -17.42
CA ARG A 73 -10.57 20.75 -17.47
C ARG A 73 -11.39 19.68 -16.73
N LEU A 74 -12.30 20.14 -15.89
CA LEU A 74 -13.36 19.35 -15.27
C LEU A 74 -14.68 20.00 -15.68
N ASP A 75 -15.59 19.24 -16.29
CA ASP A 75 -16.88 19.72 -16.80
C ASP A 75 -16.75 20.98 -17.67
N ASN A 76 -15.72 21.06 -18.54
CA ASN A 76 -15.34 22.18 -19.38
C ASN A 76 -14.78 23.41 -18.65
N GLU A 77 -14.72 23.45 -17.36
CA GLU A 77 -14.05 24.50 -16.59
C GLU A 77 -12.56 24.18 -16.38
N ILE A 78 -11.73 25.23 -16.51
CA ILE A 78 -10.29 25.09 -16.21
C ILE A 78 -10.12 25.02 -14.70
N VAL A 79 -9.48 23.95 -14.22
CA VAL A 79 -9.22 23.71 -12.80
C VAL A 79 -7.72 23.64 -12.53
N ASN A 80 -7.33 24.11 -11.36
CA ASN A 80 -5.99 23.94 -10.84
C ASN A 80 -6.04 22.96 -9.66
N VAL A 81 -5.41 21.80 -9.80
CA VAL A 81 -5.40 20.75 -8.78
C VAL A 81 -3.97 20.48 -8.34
N ALA A 82 -3.78 20.32 -7.05
CA ALA A 82 -2.48 20.02 -6.49
C ALA A 82 -2.02 18.59 -6.82
N GLN A 83 -2.95 17.65 -6.82
CA GLN A 83 -2.71 16.23 -7.14
C GLN A 83 -3.96 15.62 -7.76
N MET A 84 -3.75 14.69 -8.68
CA MET A 84 -4.82 13.95 -9.34
C MET A 84 -4.40 12.49 -9.48
N ILE A 85 -5.37 11.60 -9.26
CA ILE A 85 -5.24 10.16 -9.50
C ILE A 85 -6.19 9.78 -10.61
N GLY A 86 -5.67 9.21 -11.68
CA GLY A 86 -6.45 8.55 -12.70
C GLY A 86 -6.67 7.09 -12.36
N GLY A 87 -7.90 6.64 -12.44
CA GLY A 87 -8.21 5.22 -12.32
C GLY A 87 -8.07 4.48 -13.66
N ASP A 88 -8.23 3.16 -13.59
CA ASP A 88 -8.15 2.30 -14.76
C ASP A 88 -9.50 2.28 -15.49
N HIS A 89 -9.48 2.69 -16.77
CA HIS A 89 -10.66 2.75 -17.63
C HIS A 89 -11.71 3.80 -17.19
N TYR A 90 -12.74 4.05 -18.04
CA TYR A 90 -13.85 4.96 -17.71
C TYR A 90 -14.79 4.47 -16.60
N SER A 91 -14.63 3.23 -16.15
CA SER A 91 -15.32 2.64 -14.99
C SER A 91 -14.45 2.63 -13.73
N ALA A 92 -13.48 3.54 -13.65
CA ALA A 92 -12.51 3.57 -12.56
C ALA A 92 -13.13 3.89 -11.20
N MET A 93 -14.16 4.74 -11.16
CA MET A 93 -14.90 5.05 -9.93
C MET A 93 -15.73 3.85 -9.51
N ILE A 94 -15.32 3.20 -8.41
CA ILE A 94 -15.97 2.00 -7.86
C ILE A 94 -16.81 2.30 -6.62
N LEU A 95 -16.54 3.42 -5.96
CA LEU A 95 -17.29 3.95 -4.83
C LEU A 95 -17.41 5.46 -4.97
N GLU A 96 -18.64 5.98 -4.96
CA GLU A 96 -18.94 7.39 -5.09
C GLU A 96 -19.99 7.79 -4.05
N ASP A 97 -19.70 8.82 -3.27
CA ASP A 97 -20.55 9.33 -2.20
C ASP A 97 -21.07 8.21 -1.26
N GLY A 98 -20.18 7.29 -0.89
CA GLY A 98 -20.48 6.13 -0.05
C GLY A 98 -21.36 5.06 -0.73
N LYS A 99 -21.66 5.20 -2.02
CA LYS A 99 -22.44 4.24 -2.79
C LYS A 99 -21.52 3.47 -3.74
N ILE A 100 -21.65 2.16 -3.73
CA ILE A 100 -20.97 1.29 -4.68
C ILE A 100 -21.58 1.53 -6.06
N ALA A 101 -20.75 1.74 -7.09
CA ALA A 101 -21.21 1.93 -8.46
C ALA A 101 -22.16 0.79 -8.89
N GLN A 102 -23.14 1.08 -9.71
CA GLN A 102 -24.17 0.09 -10.11
C GLN A 102 -23.76 -0.75 -11.32
N SER A 103 -22.77 -0.29 -12.08
CA SER A 103 -22.33 -0.92 -13.32
C SER A 103 -20.87 -0.60 -13.61
N GLY A 104 -20.32 -1.23 -14.63
CA GLY A 104 -18.95 -0.96 -15.06
C GLY A 104 -17.90 -1.73 -14.26
N TYR A 105 -18.30 -2.81 -13.59
CA TYR A 105 -17.36 -3.66 -12.88
C TYR A 105 -16.64 -4.61 -13.82
N TRP A 106 -15.42 -4.93 -13.41
CA TRP A 106 -14.69 -6.06 -13.94
C TRP A 106 -14.96 -7.26 -13.05
N ASP A 107 -15.62 -8.26 -13.60
CA ASP A 107 -16.08 -9.45 -12.87
C ASP A 107 -15.01 -10.53 -12.76
N GLU A 108 -13.92 -10.42 -13.55
CA GLU A 108 -12.81 -11.36 -13.44
C GLU A 108 -12.05 -11.18 -12.13
N LEU A 109 -11.65 -12.32 -11.56
CA LEU A 109 -10.83 -12.38 -10.37
C LEU A 109 -9.36 -12.11 -10.73
N HIS A 110 -8.86 -10.97 -10.34
CA HIS A 110 -7.48 -10.54 -10.55
C HIS A 110 -6.89 -9.89 -9.31
N PRO A 111 -5.55 -9.79 -9.19
CA PRO A 111 -4.96 -8.84 -8.27
C PRO A 111 -5.50 -7.45 -8.55
N ARG A 112 -5.84 -6.71 -7.50
CA ARG A 112 -6.45 -5.39 -7.64
C ARG A 112 -5.72 -4.38 -6.77
N THR A 113 -5.71 -3.14 -7.26
CA THR A 113 -5.22 -1.97 -6.52
C THR A 113 -6.37 -0.98 -6.40
N GLY A 114 -6.69 -0.58 -5.18
CA GLY A 114 -7.74 0.40 -4.90
C GLY A 114 -7.21 1.57 -4.11
N TYR A 115 -7.73 2.73 -4.40
CA TYR A 115 -7.43 3.96 -3.72
C TYR A 115 -8.72 4.66 -3.29
N GLY A 116 -8.84 5.01 -2.01
CA GLY A 116 -10.03 5.63 -1.47
C GLY A 116 -9.75 6.78 -0.53
N VAL A 117 -10.75 7.60 -0.30
CA VAL A 117 -10.72 8.70 0.67
C VAL A 117 -11.97 8.66 1.55
N SER A 118 -11.81 9.05 2.82
CA SER A 118 -12.93 9.22 3.76
C SER A 118 -13.84 10.39 3.35
N GLN A 119 -15.04 10.44 3.91
CA GLN A 119 -15.98 11.54 3.70
C GLN A 119 -15.41 12.88 4.22
N THR A 120 -14.69 12.84 5.33
CA THR A 120 -14.02 14.00 5.94
C THR A 120 -12.77 14.44 5.19
N ARG A 121 -12.28 13.62 4.23
CA ARG A 121 -11.07 13.84 3.43
C ARG A 121 -9.77 13.93 4.23
N ASP A 122 -9.76 13.39 5.43
CA ASP A 122 -8.62 13.34 6.34
C ASP A 122 -7.90 11.99 6.33
N THR A 123 -8.52 10.98 5.74
CA THR A 123 -8.01 9.61 5.68
C THR A 123 -7.97 9.11 4.24
N VAL A 124 -6.84 8.53 3.87
CA VAL A 124 -6.61 7.89 2.58
C VAL A 124 -6.47 6.39 2.79
N PHE A 125 -7.10 5.62 1.92
CA PHE A 125 -7.03 4.17 1.90
C PHE A 125 -6.26 3.72 0.66
N MET A 126 -5.19 2.95 0.86
CA MET A 126 -4.43 2.27 -0.17
C MET A 126 -4.62 0.77 0.04
N LEU A 127 -5.20 0.08 -0.92
CA LEU A 127 -5.55 -1.33 -0.82
C LEU A 127 -4.98 -2.10 -2.00
N VAL A 128 -4.29 -3.19 -1.70
CA VAL A 128 -3.93 -4.21 -2.69
C VAL A 128 -4.58 -5.52 -2.28
N VAL A 129 -5.16 -6.21 -3.24
CA VAL A 129 -5.66 -7.58 -3.10
C VAL A 129 -4.81 -8.48 -3.99
N ASP A 130 -4.13 -9.46 -3.40
CA ASP A 130 -3.38 -10.47 -4.12
C ASP A 130 -4.29 -11.35 -4.98
N GLY A 131 -3.75 -11.92 -6.03
CA GLY A 131 -4.50 -12.83 -6.89
C GLY A 131 -3.61 -13.67 -7.78
N ARG A 132 -4.24 -14.49 -8.63
CA ARG A 132 -3.57 -15.41 -9.58
C ARG A 132 -2.61 -16.37 -8.87
N SER A 133 -2.89 -16.75 -7.63
CA SER A 133 -2.06 -17.64 -6.83
C SER A 133 -2.89 -18.73 -6.18
N ALA A 134 -2.23 -19.76 -5.64
CA ALA A 134 -2.90 -20.83 -4.92
C ALA A 134 -3.58 -20.37 -3.60
N ILE A 135 -3.13 -19.23 -3.07
CA ILE A 135 -3.65 -18.66 -1.80
C ILE A 135 -4.80 -17.69 -2.07
N SER A 136 -4.73 -16.94 -3.16
CA SER A 136 -5.73 -15.94 -3.53
C SER A 136 -5.99 -15.97 -5.04
N ALA A 137 -7.23 -16.11 -5.44
CA ALA A 137 -7.65 -15.95 -6.82
C ALA A 137 -7.69 -14.47 -7.25
N GLY A 138 -7.77 -13.55 -6.29
CA GLY A 138 -8.02 -12.14 -6.51
C GLY A 138 -9.48 -11.76 -6.22
N CYS A 139 -9.87 -10.58 -6.63
CA CYS A 139 -11.23 -10.11 -6.48
C CYS A 139 -11.74 -9.37 -7.72
N THR A 140 -13.08 -9.21 -7.79
CA THR A 140 -13.73 -8.32 -8.74
C THR A 140 -13.58 -6.87 -8.25
N THR A 141 -13.77 -5.90 -9.14
CA THR A 141 -13.75 -4.47 -8.74
C THR A 141 -14.89 -4.12 -7.80
N LYS A 142 -16.01 -4.86 -7.85
CA LYS A 142 -17.12 -4.73 -6.89
C LYS A 142 -16.69 -5.11 -5.47
N VAL A 143 -16.04 -6.26 -5.31
CA VAL A 143 -15.51 -6.70 -4.01
C VAL A 143 -14.44 -5.73 -3.50
N LEU A 144 -13.60 -5.19 -4.38
CA LEU A 144 -12.65 -4.15 -4.01
C LEU A 144 -13.35 -2.92 -3.41
N ALA A 145 -14.45 -2.47 -4.03
CA ALA A 145 -15.26 -1.36 -3.52
C ALA A 145 -15.90 -1.68 -2.17
N GLU A 146 -16.41 -2.91 -1.99
CA GLU A 146 -17.00 -3.37 -0.73
C GLU A 146 -15.98 -3.35 0.41
N ILE A 147 -14.74 -3.80 0.15
CA ILE A 147 -13.65 -3.78 1.13
C ILE A 147 -13.30 -2.33 1.49
N LEU A 148 -13.07 -1.47 0.51
CA LEU A 148 -12.73 -0.06 0.76
C LEU A 148 -13.84 0.66 1.56
N LYS A 149 -15.10 0.43 1.21
CA LYS A 149 -16.26 0.94 1.95
C LYS A 149 -16.30 0.43 3.39
N HIS A 150 -16.02 -0.87 3.60
CA HIS A 150 -15.99 -1.47 4.94
C HIS A 150 -14.97 -0.78 5.85
N TYR A 151 -13.82 -0.39 5.31
CA TYR A 151 -12.78 0.34 6.06
C TYR A 151 -13.03 1.85 6.18
N GLY A 152 -14.10 2.39 5.60
CA GLY A 152 -14.52 3.78 5.76
C GLY A 152 -14.25 4.70 4.57
N ALA A 153 -13.87 4.16 3.42
CA ALA A 153 -13.80 4.97 2.21
C ALA A 153 -15.19 5.47 1.80
N TYR A 154 -15.26 6.72 1.40
CA TYR A 154 -16.47 7.37 0.90
C TYR A 154 -16.45 7.52 -0.62
N ASN A 155 -15.29 7.83 -1.19
CA ASN A 155 -15.01 7.75 -2.62
C ASN A 155 -13.82 6.85 -2.86
N ALA A 156 -13.86 6.04 -3.93
CA ALA A 156 -12.75 5.16 -4.29
C ALA A 156 -12.68 4.87 -5.79
N VAL A 157 -11.45 4.67 -6.25
CA VAL A 157 -11.13 4.27 -7.62
C VAL A 157 -10.46 2.91 -7.66
N ASN A 158 -10.73 2.13 -8.70
CA ASN A 158 -9.89 1.01 -9.12
C ASN A 158 -8.71 1.58 -9.91
N TRP A 159 -7.52 1.13 -9.56
CA TRP A 159 -6.28 1.51 -10.25
C TRP A 159 -5.73 0.32 -11.03
N ASP A 160 -4.54 0.47 -11.66
CA ASP A 160 -3.92 -0.63 -12.40
C ASP A 160 -3.74 -1.85 -11.48
N GLY A 161 -4.07 -3.01 -12.04
CA GLY A 161 -4.13 -4.28 -11.33
C GLY A 161 -3.14 -5.32 -11.86
N GLY A 162 -3.42 -6.59 -11.59
CA GLY A 162 -2.59 -7.69 -12.05
C GLY A 162 -1.17 -7.62 -11.49
N GLY A 163 -0.17 -7.76 -12.36
CA GLY A 163 1.24 -7.71 -11.97
C GLY A 163 1.73 -6.34 -11.49
N SER A 164 0.95 -5.26 -11.75
CA SER A 164 1.25 -3.92 -11.26
C SER A 164 0.78 -3.67 -9.82
N SER A 165 -0.03 -4.60 -9.26
CA SER A 165 -0.49 -4.51 -7.87
C SER A 165 0.66 -4.75 -6.92
N CYS A 166 1.18 -3.68 -6.33
CA CYS A 166 2.23 -3.74 -5.32
C CYS A 166 1.97 -2.69 -4.24
N ILE A 167 2.11 -3.07 -2.98
CA ILE A 167 2.10 -2.17 -1.85
C ILE A 167 3.39 -2.35 -1.05
N PHE A 168 4.11 -1.27 -0.88
CA PHE A 168 5.38 -1.23 -0.17
C PHE A 168 5.23 -0.37 1.09
N VAL A 169 5.61 -0.91 2.22
CA VAL A 169 5.61 -0.18 3.49
C VAL A 169 7.03 -0.14 4.04
N ARG A 170 7.59 1.06 4.11
CA ARG A 170 8.89 1.26 4.75
C ARG A 170 8.73 1.11 6.27
N PRO A 171 9.51 0.33 6.99
CA PRO A 171 10.71 -0.40 6.58
C PRO A 171 10.48 -1.88 6.27
N PHE A 172 9.25 -2.37 6.16
CA PHE A 172 8.93 -3.79 5.96
C PHE A 172 9.24 -4.28 4.53
N GLY A 173 9.27 -3.38 3.54
CA GLY A 173 9.39 -3.77 2.14
C GLY A 173 8.03 -4.06 1.48
N PRO A 174 8.00 -4.93 0.45
CA PRO A 174 6.76 -5.36 -0.18
C PRO A 174 5.86 -6.11 0.82
N MET A 175 4.60 -5.71 0.90
CA MET A 175 3.61 -6.28 1.83
C MET A 175 2.65 -7.24 1.16
N ASN A 176 2.76 -7.43 -0.15
CA ASN A 176 1.93 -8.33 -0.93
C ASN A 176 2.77 -9.22 -1.85
N ASN A 177 2.15 -10.25 -2.41
CA ASN A 177 2.80 -11.18 -3.33
C ASN A 177 2.48 -10.80 -4.79
N GLY A 178 3.44 -10.21 -5.49
CA GLY A 178 3.28 -9.84 -6.89
C GLY A 178 2.94 -11.05 -7.78
N SER A 179 1.88 -10.95 -8.58
CA SER A 179 1.42 -12.06 -9.42
C SER A 179 2.37 -12.44 -10.57
N ASP A 180 3.38 -11.63 -10.84
CA ASP A 180 4.42 -11.91 -11.84
C ASP A 180 5.63 -12.65 -11.24
N GLY A 181 5.57 -13.03 -9.96
CA GLY A 181 6.67 -13.66 -9.24
C GLY A 181 7.81 -12.71 -8.83
N GLN A 182 7.72 -11.46 -9.22
CA GLN A 182 8.61 -10.36 -8.88
C GLN A 182 7.85 -9.03 -8.98
N GLU A 183 8.41 -7.98 -8.42
CA GLU A 183 7.85 -6.63 -8.61
C GLU A 183 7.97 -6.21 -10.08
N ARG A 184 6.87 -5.69 -10.61
CA ARG A 184 6.85 -5.11 -11.96
C ARG A 184 7.38 -3.68 -11.92
N ALA A 185 8.21 -3.31 -12.88
CA ALA A 185 8.59 -1.91 -13.08
C ALA A 185 7.37 -1.11 -13.56
N CYS A 186 6.88 -0.22 -12.71
CA CYS A 186 5.76 0.68 -12.97
C CYS A 186 6.27 2.10 -13.23
N GLY A 187 5.60 2.83 -14.11
CA GLY A 187 6.01 4.19 -14.49
C GLY A 187 5.74 5.25 -13.42
N ASN A 188 4.83 4.96 -12.49
CA ASN A 188 4.46 5.85 -11.38
C ASN A 188 3.96 5.05 -10.19
N GLY A 189 3.73 5.73 -9.08
CA GLY A 189 3.18 5.17 -7.85
C GLY A 189 2.57 6.27 -6.98
N MET A 190 1.69 5.87 -6.06
CA MET A 190 1.19 6.75 -5.00
C MET A 190 2.01 6.54 -3.75
N PHE A 191 2.37 7.63 -3.10
CA PHE A 191 3.18 7.63 -1.91
C PHE A 191 2.51 8.43 -0.79
N ALA A 192 2.36 7.83 0.39
CA ALA A 192 2.11 8.56 1.62
C ALA A 192 3.47 8.94 2.22
N VAL A 193 3.76 10.23 2.26
CA VAL A 193 5.03 10.75 2.77
C VAL A 193 4.76 11.55 4.03
N ALA A 194 5.38 11.13 5.16
CA ALA A 194 5.35 11.93 6.37
C ALA A 194 6.34 13.10 6.25
N ASN A 195 5.84 14.32 6.35
CA ASN A 195 6.68 15.53 6.34
C ASN A 195 7.14 15.85 7.78
N VAL A 196 8.05 15.02 8.29
CA VAL A 196 8.56 15.09 9.67
C VAL A 196 10.09 15.09 9.66
N PRO A 197 10.74 15.59 10.73
CA PRO A 197 12.20 15.52 10.85
C PRO A 197 12.68 14.06 10.80
N GLU A 198 13.58 13.74 9.89
CA GLU A 198 14.11 12.37 9.67
C GLU A 198 14.95 11.83 10.85
N THR A 199 15.29 12.66 11.83
CA THR A 199 16.27 12.35 12.86
C THR A 199 15.70 11.84 14.19
N ASP A 200 14.36 11.85 14.37
CA ASP A 200 13.74 11.38 15.61
C ASP A 200 13.33 9.90 15.51
N ASN A 201 14.24 9.03 15.91
CA ASN A 201 14.01 7.58 15.96
C ASN A 201 13.58 7.09 17.35
N THR A 202 13.17 7.99 18.24
CA THR A 202 12.73 7.63 19.58
C THR A 202 11.33 7.05 19.56
N VAL A 203 11.18 5.80 20.01
CA VAL A 203 9.86 5.19 20.18
C VAL A 203 9.13 5.90 21.32
N THR A 204 7.93 6.40 21.05
CA THR A 204 7.05 7.04 22.05
C THR A 204 5.67 6.37 22.12
N LYS A 205 5.39 5.46 21.21
CA LYS A 205 4.13 4.70 21.15
C LYS A 205 4.43 3.29 20.62
N ILE A 206 3.85 2.28 21.25
CA ILE A 206 3.82 0.92 20.71
C ILE A 206 2.43 0.58 20.19
N VAL A 207 2.36 -0.20 19.12
CA VAL A 207 1.11 -0.65 18.50
C VAL A 207 1.28 -2.14 18.18
N PRO A 208 0.33 -3.01 18.56
CA PRO A 208 0.42 -4.42 18.20
C PRO A 208 0.38 -4.58 16.68
N TYR A 209 1.29 -5.41 16.14
CA TYR A 209 1.30 -5.74 14.71
C TYR A 209 -0.04 -6.38 14.30
N GLN A 210 -0.57 -7.24 15.15
CA GLN A 210 -1.89 -7.84 15.02
C GLN A 210 -2.77 -7.41 16.21
N PRO A 211 -3.80 -6.59 16.00
CA PRO A 211 -4.60 -6.03 17.10
C PRO A 211 -5.59 -7.03 17.71
N THR A 212 -5.84 -8.16 17.03
CA THR A 212 -6.77 -9.20 17.50
C THR A 212 -6.18 -10.58 17.22
N TYR A 213 -6.13 -11.42 18.25
CA TYR A 213 -5.77 -12.82 18.17
C TYR A 213 -7.00 -13.70 18.31
N SER A 214 -7.22 -14.61 17.36
CA SER A 214 -8.25 -15.65 17.44
C SER A 214 -7.55 -16.98 17.68
N LEU A 215 -7.67 -17.52 18.89
CA LEU A 215 -6.94 -18.70 19.34
C LEU A 215 -7.92 -19.80 19.74
N PRO A 216 -7.56 -21.07 19.56
CA PRO A 216 -8.25 -22.16 20.25
C PRO A 216 -7.92 -22.11 21.74
N LEU A 217 -8.74 -22.75 22.57
CA LEU A 217 -8.40 -22.97 23.95
C LEU A 217 -7.03 -23.70 24.03
N TYR A 218 -6.15 -23.23 24.89
CA TYR A 218 -4.73 -23.60 25.01
C TYR A 218 -3.85 -23.22 23.83
N GLY A 219 -4.33 -22.40 22.91
CA GLY A 219 -3.50 -21.79 21.88
C GLY A 219 -2.50 -20.80 22.46
N VAL A 220 -1.32 -20.70 21.87
CA VAL A 220 -0.24 -19.80 22.28
C VAL A 220 -0.10 -18.69 21.22
N ALA A 221 0.09 -17.46 21.67
CA ALA A 221 0.45 -16.33 20.84
C ALA A 221 1.73 -15.66 21.33
N ASP A 222 2.48 -15.13 20.38
CA ASP A 222 3.69 -14.30 20.62
C ASP A 222 3.46 -12.94 19.92
N PRO A 223 2.79 -11.99 20.60
CA PRO A 223 2.48 -10.71 20.00
C PRO A 223 3.72 -9.86 19.72
N GLU A 224 3.83 -9.38 18.48
CA GLU A 224 4.84 -8.43 18.04
C GLU A 224 4.30 -7.00 18.06
N PHE A 225 5.19 -6.02 18.32
CA PHE A 225 4.81 -4.62 18.48
C PHE A 225 5.64 -3.70 17.61
N LEU A 226 4.97 -2.80 16.94
CA LEU A 226 5.55 -1.72 16.14
C LEU A 226 5.83 -0.51 17.02
N GLY A 227 6.98 0.12 16.83
CA GLY A 227 7.38 1.35 17.53
C GLY A 227 7.23 2.58 16.67
N TYR A 228 6.46 3.56 17.14
CA TYR A 228 6.25 4.84 16.48
C TYR A 228 6.86 5.97 17.31
N ASN A 229 7.42 6.97 16.60
CA ASN A 229 7.88 8.21 17.25
C ASN A 229 6.70 9.17 17.56
N LYS A 230 6.98 10.29 18.19
CA LYS A 230 5.98 11.33 18.54
C LYS A 230 5.25 11.95 17.32
N TYR A 231 5.80 11.78 16.12
CA TYR A 231 5.18 12.26 14.88
C TYR A 231 4.33 11.19 14.21
N GLY A 232 4.20 9.98 14.79
CA GLY A 232 3.48 8.88 14.21
C GLY A 232 4.21 8.14 13.09
N VAL A 233 5.52 8.35 12.96
CA VAL A 233 6.36 7.62 12.00
C VAL A 233 6.81 6.31 12.63
N LEU A 234 6.66 5.21 11.89
CA LEU A 234 7.19 3.90 12.28
C LEU A 234 8.72 3.93 12.26
N VAL A 235 9.34 3.69 13.39
CA VAL A 235 10.80 3.72 13.57
C VAL A 235 11.37 2.38 13.99
N GLU A 236 10.54 1.48 14.53
CA GLU A 236 10.94 0.13 14.91
C GLU A 236 9.86 -0.88 14.55
N THR A 237 10.26 -1.96 13.88
CA THR A 237 9.32 -2.97 13.36
C THR A 237 9.02 -4.09 14.34
N ASN A 238 9.85 -4.27 15.36
CA ASN A 238 9.64 -5.21 16.45
C ASN A 238 10.29 -4.68 17.72
N VAL A 239 9.49 -4.03 18.56
CA VAL A 239 9.95 -3.45 19.82
C VAL A 239 10.20 -4.59 20.83
N SER A 240 11.45 -4.74 21.24
CA SER A 240 11.84 -5.73 22.22
C SER A 240 11.53 -5.29 23.65
N GLY A 241 11.40 -6.27 24.57
CA GLY A 241 11.20 -6.01 26.00
C GLY A 241 9.79 -5.56 26.36
N VAL A 242 8.82 -5.75 25.51
CA VAL A 242 7.40 -5.54 25.83
C VAL A 242 6.95 -6.62 26.82
N GLN A 243 6.28 -6.19 27.88
CA GLN A 243 5.73 -7.08 28.89
C GLN A 243 4.22 -7.22 28.68
N LEU A 244 3.74 -8.45 28.67
CA LEU A 244 2.33 -8.76 28.56
C LEU A 244 1.70 -9.01 29.93
N SER A 245 0.45 -8.66 30.06
CA SER A 245 -0.40 -9.02 31.20
C SER A 245 -1.84 -9.22 30.76
N CYS A 246 -2.60 -10.04 31.48
CA CYS A 246 -4.02 -10.25 31.23
C CYS A 246 -4.73 -10.64 32.53
N ALA A 247 -6.05 -10.58 32.50
CA ALA A 247 -6.89 -11.13 33.55
C ALA A 247 -6.85 -12.67 33.52
N PRO A 248 -6.91 -13.35 34.68
CA PRO A 248 -6.80 -14.83 34.76
C PRO A 248 -7.90 -15.57 33.97
N GLU A 249 -9.06 -14.94 33.79
CA GLU A 249 -10.17 -15.48 32.99
C GLU A 249 -9.93 -15.47 31.49
N VAL A 250 -8.90 -14.73 31.02
CA VAL A 250 -8.48 -14.67 29.61
C VAL A 250 -7.39 -15.69 29.34
N GLY A 251 -6.43 -15.83 30.28
CA GLY A 251 -5.31 -16.74 30.12
C GLY A 251 -4.17 -16.42 31.07
N GLU A 252 -2.98 -16.88 30.71
CA GLU A 252 -1.76 -16.65 31.49
C GLU A 252 -0.58 -16.24 30.58
N ILE A 253 0.39 -15.54 31.17
CA ILE A 253 1.64 -15.23 30.51
C ILE A 253 2.68 -16.29 30.92
N LEU A 254 3.22 -16.98 29.92
CA LEU A 254 4.21 -18.02 30.11
C LEU A 254 5.56 -17.44 30.58
N ALA A 255 6.41 -18.27 31.14
CA ALA A 255 7.74 -17.87 31.63
C ALA A 255 8.66 -17.28 30.52
N ASP A 256 8.40 -17.60 29.26
CA ASP A 256 9.09 -17.05 28.10
C ASP A 256 8.47 -15.76 27.54
N GLY A 257 7.42 -15.25 28.18
CA GLY A 257 6.74 -14.00 27.81
C GLY A 257 5.56 -14.17 26.85
N ARG A 258 5.33 -15.36 26.29
CA ARG A 258 4.21 -15.61 25.37
C ARG A 258 2.89 -15.72 26.15
N PHE A 259 1.80 -15.47 25.46
CA PHE A 259 0.45 -15.61 25.99
C PHE A 259 -0.11 -17.02 25.72
N LEU A 260 -0.69 -17.67 26.72
CA LEU A 260 -1.45 -18.91 26.63
C LEU A 260 -2.95 -18.64 26.88
N ALA A 261 -3.80 -18.98 25.94
CA ALA A 261 -5.25 -18.85 26.03
C ALA A 261 -5.84 -19.98 26.93
N SER A 262 -5.64 -19.89 28.24
CA SER A 262 -6.11 -20.89 29.21
C SER A 262 -7.49 -20.56 29.82
N GLY A 263 -8.03 -19.37 29.52
CA GLY A 263 -9.37 -18.97 29.96
C GLY A 263 -10.46 -19.46 29.02
N GLU A 264 -11.71 -19.45 29.51
CA GLU A 264 -12.87 -19.88 28.72
C GLU A 264 -13.42 -18.76 27.83
N ASN A 265 -13.11 -17.50 28.16
CA ASN A 265 -13.60 -16.32 27.48
C ASN A 265 -12.45 -15.51 26.88
N GLY A 266 -12.70 -14.92 25.72
CA GLY A 266 -11.80 -13.92 25.18
C GLY A 266 -11.77 -12.65 26.08
N GLY A 267 -10.83 -11.76 25.79
CA GLY A 267 -10.64 -10.55 26.58
C GLY A 267 -9.53 -9.68 26.02
N LYS A 268 -8.89 -8.91 26.91
CA LYS A 268 -7.79 -8.01 26.57
C LYS A 268 -6.46 -8.55 27.09
N LEU A 269 -5.44 -8.44 26.24
CA LEU A 269 -4.05 -8.41 26.70
C LEU A 269 -3.62 -6.95 26.80
N VAL A 270 -2.91 -6.63 27.88
CA VAL A 270 -2.26 -5.34 28.05
C VAL A 270 -0.76 -5.54 27.82
N ALA A 271 -0.21 -4.75 26.90
CA ALA A 271 1.22 -4.72 26.61
C ALA A 271 1.83 -3.45 27.16
N THR A 272 2.90 -3.56 27.92
CA THR A 272 3.62 -2.45 28.57
C THR A 272 5.08 -2.40 28.12
N TRP A 273 5.54 -1.24 27.74
CA TRP A 273 6.94 -0.96 27.40
C TRP A 273 7.37 0.39 28.00
N GLY A 274 8.20 0.34 29.04
CA GLY A 274 8.49 1.52 29.85
C GLY A 274 7.19 2.11 30.44
N ASP A 275 6.93 3.37 30.15
CA ASP A 275 5.70 4.06 30.60
C ASP A 275 4.55 4.00 29.58
N VAL A 276 4.75 3.28 28.47
CA VAL A 276 3.77 3.18 27.38
C VAL A 276 2.98 1.89 27.49
N THR A 277 1.66 1.98 27.36
CA THR A 277 0.76 0.82 27.33
C THR A 277 -0.09 0.80 26.08
N THR A 278 -0.43 -0.40 25.62
CA THR A 278 -1.41 -0.63 24.55
C THR A 278 -2.19 -1.90 24.83
N GLU A 279 -3.34 -2.06 24.18
CA GLU A 279 -4.19 -3.24 24.34
C GLU A 279 -4.36 -3.95 23.00
N LEU A 280 -4.56 -5.25 23.06
CA LEU A 280 -4.99 -6.09 21.95
C LEU A 280 -6.10 -7.06 22.39
N ASP A 281 -6.95 -7.42 21.44
CA ASP A 281 -8.08 -8.30 21.69
C ASP A 281 -7.69 -9.76 21.54
N VAL A 282 -8.20 -10.62 22.44
CA VAL A 282 -8.11 -12.06 22.32
C VAL A 282 -9.52 -12.65 22.22
N ARG A 283 -9.73 -13.45 21.21
CA ARG A 283 -10.94 -14.28 21.03
C ARG A 283 -10.55 -15.73 21.18
N ILE A 284 -11.22 -16.44 22.10
CA ILE A 284 -10.96 -17.86 22.35
C ILE A 284 -12.12 -18.67 21.79
N SER A 285 -11.79 -19.69 21.00
CA SER A 285 -12.75 -20.64 20.44
C SER A 285 -12.51 -22.03 21.01
N ALA A 286 -13.46 -22.54 21.77
CA ALA A 286 -13.41 -23.91 22.27
C ALA A 286 -13.58 -25.00 21.19
N THR A 287 -14.03 -24.60 19.99
CA THR A 287 -14.38 -25.50 18.90
C THR A 287 -13.39 -25.48 17.72
N ALA A 288 -12.28 -24.75 17.84
CA ALA A 288 -11.28 -24.72 16.78
C ALA A 288 -10.65 -26.11 16.61
N PRO A 289 -10.61 -26.69 15.39
CA PRO A 289 -9.98 -27.98 15.18
C PRO A 289 -8.47 -27.88 15.41
N ILE A 290 -7.94 -28.73 16.25
CA ILE A 290 -6.50 -28.90 16.41
C ILE A 290 -6.03 -29.88 15.31
N ALA A 291 -5.22 -29.39 14.37
CA ALA A 291 -4.59 -30.23 13.37
C ALA A 291 -3.17 -30.57 13.81
N ILE A 292 -2.92 -31.86 14.04
CA ILE A 292 -1.58 -32.37 14.30
C ILE A 292 -0.95 -32.73 12.93
N ARG A 293 0.08 -31.99 12.53
CA ARG A 293 0.88 -32.35 11.35
C ARG A 293 2.14 -33.07 11.80
N VAL A 294 2.35 -34.24 11.25
CA VAL A 294 3.59 -35.01 11.46
C VAL A 294 4.20 -35.33 10.10
N ASP A 295 5.46 -34.98 9.92
CA ASP A 295 6.19 -35.20 8.67
C ASP A 295 6.79 -36.64 8.60
N THR A 296 6.47 -37.49 9.56
CA THR A 296 7.04 -38.80 9.71
C THR A 296 5.96 -39.86 9.93
N VAL A 297 6.16 -41.04 9.35
CA VAL A 297 5.32 -42.21 9.63
C VAL A 297 5.56 -42.62 11.08
N LEU A 298 4.54 -42.49 11.93
CA LEU A 298 4.61 -42.90 13.34
C LEU A 298 4.52 -44.40 13.46
N CYS A 299 5.48 -45.02 14.18
CA CYS A 299 5.46 -46.45 14.47
C CYS A 299 4.74 -46.69 15.80
N ALA A 300 3.66 -47.44 15.79
CA ALA A 300 2.76 -47.70 16.93
C ALA A 300 3.42 -48.26 18.24
N ARG A 301 4.70 -48.60 18.19
CA ARG A 301 5.42 -49.18 19.33
C ARG A 301 6.47 -48.28 19.97
N LYS A 302 6.56 -47.00 19.54
CA LYS A 302 7.49 -46.02 20.11
C LYS A 302 6.74 -44.79 20.58
N PRO A 303 7.03 -44.26 21.77
CA PRO A 303 6.50 -42.99 22.18
C PRO A 303 7.12 -41.87 21.35
N TYR A 304 6.29 -40.93 20.85
CA TYR A 304 6.70 -39.72 20.15
C TYR A 304 6.26 -38.49 20.95
N LYS A 305 7.16 -37.55 21.07
CA LYS A 305 6.81 -36.23 21.60
C LYS A 305 6.16 -35.44 20.45
N VAL A 306 4.89 -35.08 20.61
CA VAL A 306 4.18 -34.22 19.67
C VAL A 306 4.17 -32.85 20.29
N GLU A 307 4.69 -31.85 19.57
CA GLU A 307 4.53 -30.48 19.94
C GLU A 307 3.28 -29.97 19.23
N VAL A 308 2.33 -29.44 19.99
CA VAL A 308 1.14 -28.75 19.48
C VAL A 308 1.52 -27.29 19.38
N VAL A 309 1.52 -26.80 18.15
CA VAL A 309 1.84 -25.39 17.83
C VAL A 309 0.56 -24.65 17.48
#